data_f6eabd943eaaefd49a2643afd19bb4a3
#
_entry.id   f6eabd943eaaefd49a2643afd19bb4a3
#
_cell.length_a   1.000
_cell.length_b   1.000
_cell.length_c   1.000
_cell.angle_alpha   90.00
_cell.angle_beta   90.00
_cell.angle_gamma   90.00
#
_symmetry.space_group_name_H-M   'P 1'
#
loop_
_entity.id
_entity.type
_entity.pdbx_description
1 polymer ?
#
loop_
_entity_poly.entity_id
_entity_poly.type
_entity_poly.pdbx_seq_one_letter_code
_entity_poly.pdbx_strand_id
1 'polypeptide(L)'
;MWISTALLVWALVPNIPFLYALAVGACVTPTDPILSNSIVKGKFADKNIPRELQKIIVAESGSNDGLGYPFLFLPLYLLKYTHDHGAGQTGGAAKAMGYWFGETWGYEILLSVVYGAVVGWIAKELLHWAEERKYVDRESFLVFAITLAVSRARKESL
;
A
#
# COMPACT_ATOMS: atom_id res chain seq x y z
N MET A 1 -9.54 2.45 -11.76
CA MET A 1 -8.24 2.98 -12.19
C MET A 1 -7.27 1.86 -12.61
N TRP A 2 -7.02 0.81 -11.83
CA TRP A 2 -6.07 -0.26 -12.15
C TRP A 2 -6.24 -0.87 -13.56
N ILE A 3 -7.44 -1.36 -13.89
CA ILE A 3 -7.70 -1.99 -15.20
C ILE A 3 -7.59 -0.98 -16.35
N SER A 4 -8.06 0.25 -16.17
CA SER A 4 -7.94 1.29 -17.20
C SER A 4 -6.50 1.67 -17.48
N THR A 5 -5.67 1.79 -16.44
CA THR A 5 -4.23 2.04 -16.58
C THR A 5 -3.55 0.86 -17.26
N ALA A 6 -3.86 -0.37 -16.87
CA ALA A 6 -3.32 -1.57 -17.50
C ALA A 6 -3.67 -1.69 -18.99
N LEU A 7 -4.92 -1.37 -19.36
CA LEU A 7 -5.36 -1.34 -20.75
C LEU A 7 -4.63 -0.27 -21.58
N LEU A 8 -4.42 0.93 -21.00
CA LEU A 8 -3.65 1.99 -21.66
C LEU A 8 -2.19 1.57 -21.87
N VAL A 9 -1.55 1.01 -20.85
CA VAL A 9 -0.18 0.49 -20.96
C VAL A 9 -0.10 -0.60 -22.04
N TRP A 10 -1.03 -1.53 -22.04
CA TRP A 10 -1.08 -2.60 -23.03
C TRP A 10 -1.30 -2.09 -24.48
N ALA A 11 -2.11 -1.06 -24.64
CA ALA A 11 -2.37 -0.46 -25.95
C ALA A 11 -1.21 0.41 -26.47
N LEU A 12 -0.49 1.10 -25.57
CA LEU A 12 0.57 2.04 -25.94
C LEU A 12 1.94 1.39 -26.06
N VAL A 13 2.20 0.30 -25.32
CA VAL A 13 3.49 -0.39 -25.34
C VAL A 13 3.42 -1.60 -26.27
N PRO A 14 4.09 -1.58 -27.42
CA PRO A 14 4.07 -2.70 -28.37
C PRO A 14 4.70 -3.96 -27.75
N ASN A 15 4.11 -5.12 -28.05
CA ASN A 15 4.60 -6.45 -27.63
C ASN A 15 4.65 -6.73 -26.13
N ILE A 16 4.00 -5.92 -25.27
CA ILE A 16 3.87 -6.24 -23.84
C ILE A 16 2.72 -7.24 -23.63
N PRO A 17 2.93 -8.38 -22.95
CA PRO A 17 1.84 -9.26 -22.55
C PRO A 17 0.90 -8.57 -21.55
N PHE A 18 -0.40 -8.82 -21.65
CA PHE A 18 -1.42 -8.18 -20.80
C PHE A 18 -1.19 -8.34 -19.30
N LEU A 19 -0.65 -9.48 -18.85
CA LEU A 19 -0.34 -9.71 -17.43
C LEU A 19 0.76 -8.78 -16.91
N TYR A 20 1.76 -8.44 -17.73
CA TYR A 20 2.77 -7.44 -17.36
C TYR A 20 2.17 -6.03 -17.30
N ALA A 21 1.29 -5.70 -18.21
CA ALA A 21 0.57 -4.42 -18.17
C ALA A 21 -0.32 -4.30 -16.93
N LEU A 22 -0.94 -5.40 -16.47
CA LEU A 22 -1.67 -5.44 -15.20
C LEU A 22 -0.76 -5.21 -13.99
N ALA A 23 0.44 -5.78 -13.96
CA ALA A 23 1.41 -5.56 -12.90
C ALA A 23 1.88 -4.10 -12.86
N VAL A 24 2.22 -3.53 -14.01
CA VAL A 24 2.59 -2.11 -14.12
C VAL A 24 1.44 -1.21 -13.68
N GLY A 25 0.21 -1.50 -14.11
CA GLY A 25 -0.98 -0.77 -13.68
C GLY A 25 -1.19 -0.81 -12.18
N ALA A 26 -0.92 -1.94 -11.53
CA ALA A 26 -1.02 -2.07 -10.08
C ALA A 26 0.02 -1.22 -9.32
N CYS A 27 1.20 -1.05 -9.88
CA CYS A 27 2.26 -0.20 -9.28
C CYS A 27 1.97 1.30 -9.40
N VAL A 28 1.29 1.72 -10.46
CA VAL A 28 1.07 3.15 -10.77
C VAL A 28 -0.26 3.65 -10.19
N THR A 29 -1.20 2.75 -9.89
CA THR A 29 -2.55 3.12 -9.45
C THR A 29 -2.63 3.67 -8.03
N PRO A 30 -1.85 3.21 -7.02
CA PRO A 30 -1.89 3.77 -5.68
C PRO A 30 -1.53 5.27 -5.70
N THR A 31 -2.34 6.07 -5.00
CA THR A 31 -2.14 7.52 -4.88
C THR A 31 -1.20 7.83 -3.71
N ASP A 32 -0.27 8.74 -3.91
CA ASP A 32 0.66 9.18 -2.87
C ASP A 32 -0.08 9.88 -1.72
N PRO A 33 0.00 9.34 -0.47
CA PRO A 33 -0.59 9.98 0.71
C PRO A 33 -0.03 11.36 1.01
N ILE A 34 1.21 11.64 0.64
CA ILE A 34 1.86 12.94 0.86
C ILE A 34 1.18 13.99 0.00
N LEU A 35 0.95 13.69 -1.27
CA LEU A 35 0.27 14.59 -2.20
C LEU A 35 -1.18 14.85 -1.74
N SER A 36 -1.91 13.81 -1.39
CA SER A 36 -3.28 13.90 -0.88
C SER A 36 -3.36 14.77 0.37
N ASN A 37 -2.45 14.56 1.33
CA ASN A 37 -2.36 15.38 2.54
C ASN A 37 -2.01 16.84 2.25
N SER A 38 -1.16 17.13 1.26
CA SER A 38 -0.82 18.50 0.90
C SER A 38 -2.00 19.29 0.31
N ILE A 39 -2.90 18.58 -0.37
CA ILE A 39 -4.12 19.17 -0.94
C ILE A 39 -5.19 19.41 0.15
N VAL A 40 -5.35 18.49 1.08
CA VAL A 40 -6.45 18.52 2.07
C VAL A 40 -6.09 19.17 3.40
N LYS A 41 -4.83 19.55 3.61
CA LYS A 41 -4.36 20.19 4.84
C LYS A 41 -3.87 21.62 4.59
N GLY A 42 -4.07 22.46 5.59
CA GLY A 42 -3.60 23.85 5.59
C GLY A 42 -4.72 24.88 5.43
N LYS A 43 -4.38 26.15 5.64
CA LYS A 43 -5.34 27.27 5.70
C LYS A 43 -6.23 27.41 4.46
N PHE A 44 -5.72 27.02 3.30
CA PHE A 44 -6.50 27.05 2.06
C PHE A 44 -7.55 25.94 2.04
N ALA A 45 -7.14 24.72 2.38
CA ALA A 45 -8.03 23.57 2.42
C ALA A 45 -9.14 23.73 3.47
N ASP A 46 -8.78 24.20 4.66
CA ASP A 46 -9.75 24.44 5.76
C ASP A 46 -10.81 25.48 5.41
N LYS A 47 -10.48 26.44 4.54
CA LYS A 47 -11.41 27.48 4.11
C LYS A 47 -12.27 27.09 2.90
N ASN A 48 -11.71 26.32 1.96
CA ASN A 48 -12.30 26.10 0.63
C ASN A 48 -12.79 24.66 0.39
N ILE A 49 -12.34 23.69 1.18
CA ILE A 49 -12.69 22.29 0.98
C ILE A 49 -13.53 21.79 2.16
N PRO A 50 -14.75 21.26 1.91
CA PRO A 50 -15.59 20.67 2.95
C PRO A 50 -14.84 19.58 3.72
N ARG A 51 -14.97 19.55 5.06
CA ARG A 51 -14.29 18.59 5.92
C ARG A 51 -14.58 17.13 5.56
N GLU A 52 -15.79 16.84 5.10
CA GLU A 52 -16.17 15.49 4.68
C GLU A 52 -15.37 15.06 3.44
N LEU A 53 -15.17 15.96 2.49
CA LEU A 53 -14.35 15.69 1.30
C LEU A 53 -12.87 15.49 1.66
N GLN A 54 -12.35 16.26 2.61
CA GLN A 54 -10.98 16.06 3.12
C GLN A 54 -10.81 14.66 3.71
N LYS A 55 -11.78 14.19 4.52
CA LYS A 55 -11.76 12.85 5.10
C LYS A 55 -11.82 11.75 4.05
N ILE A 56 -12.66 11.91 3.02
CA ILE A 56 -12.79 10.95 1.93
C ILE A 56 -11.47 10.81 1.16
N ILE A 57 -10.84 11.93 0.81
CA ILE A 57 -9.56 11.93 0.07
C ILE A 57 -8.45 11.25 0.88
N VAL A 58 -8.36 11.52 2.18
CA VAL A 58 -7.37 10.86 3.07
C VAL A 58 -7.67 9.37 3.20
N ALA A 59 -8.93 8.99 3.36
CA ALA A 59 -9.32 7.60 3.48
C ALA A 59 -9.08 6.82 2.18
N GLU A 60 -9.37 7.43 1.02
CA GLU A 60 -9.09 6.85 -0.30
C GLU A 60 -7.59 6.56 -0.47
N SER A 61 -6.75 7.56 -0.19
CA SER A 61 -5.31 7.42 -0.34
C SER A 61 -4.74 6.30 0.56
N GLY A 62 -5.15 6.27 1.83
CA GLY A 62 -4.73 5.20 2.74
C GLY A 62 -5.24 3.81 2.35
N SER A 63 -6.44 3.72 1.78
CA SER A 63 -6.99 2.45 1.28
C SER A 63 -6.28 1.96 0.02
N ASN A 64 -5.94 2.87 -0.88
CA ASN A 64 -5.24 2.54 -2.12
C ASN A 64 -3.85 1.96 -1.87
N ASP A 65 -3.11 2.48 -0.90
CA ASP A 65 -1.80 1.95 -0.53
C ASP A 65 -1.89 0.49 -0.06
N GLY A 66 -2.84 0.18 0.80
CA GLY A 66 -3.06 -1.19 1.28
C GLY A 66 -3.56 -2.15 0.20
N LEU A 67 -4.45 -1.67 -0.68
CA LEU A 67 -5.05 -2.48 -1.75
C LEU A 67 -4.14 -2.66 -2.97
N GLY A 68 -3.12 -1.82 -3.16
CA GLY A 68 -2.14 -1.98 -4.24
C GLY A 68 -1.44 -3.33 -4.22
N TYR A 69 -1.11 -3.82 -3.03
CA TYR A 69 -0.41 -5.10 -2.83
C TYR A 69 -1.14 -6.32 -3.42
N PRO A 70 -2.39 -6.65 -3.06
CA PRO A 70 -3.08 -7.81 -3.62
C PRO A 70 -3.31 -7.70 -5.13
N PHE A 71 -3.53 -6.49 -5.65
CA PHE A 71 -3.70 -6.30 -7.10
C PHE A 71 -2.40 -6.47 -7.88
N LEU A 72 -1.23 -6.19 -7.29
CA LEU A 72 0.07 -6.49 -7.88
C LEU A 72 0.35 -8.01 -7.88
N PHE A 73 0.06 -8.69 -6.78
CA PHE A 73 0.35 -10.12 -6.65
C PHE A 73 -0.54 -11.01 -7.52
N LEU A 74 -1.75 -10.57 -7.87
CA LEU A 74 -2.61 -11.32 -8.78
C LEU A 74 -1.96 -11.63 -10.15
N PRO A 75 -1.50 -10.62 -10.92
CA PRO A 75 -0.82 -10.90 -12.17
C PRO A 75 0.52 -11.64 -11.99
N LEU A 76 1.23 -11.42 -10.88
CA LEU A 76 2.47 -12.13 -10.59
C LEU A 76 2.24 -13.63 -10.36
N TYR A 77 1.22 -14.03 -9.60
CA TYR A 77 0.85 -15.43 -9.46
C TYR A 77 0.35 -16.02 -10.76
N LEU A 78 -0.43 -15.28 -11.56
CA LEU A 78 -0.84 -15.74 -12.88
C LEU A 78 0.36 -15.96 -13.79
N LEU A 79 1.32 -15.04 -13.83
CA LEU A 79 2.57 -15.19 -14.59
C LEU A 79 3.35 -16.42 -14.13
N LYS A 80 3.49 -16.62 -12.83
CA LYS A 80 4.24 -17.73 -12.24
C LYS A 80 3.64 -19.10 -12.57
N TYR A 81 2.32 -19.24 -12.60
CA TYR A 81 1.65 -20.52 -12.72
C TYR A 81 1.06 -20.80 -14.12
N THR A 82 0.89 -19.77 -14.97
CA THR A 82 0.35 -19.95 -16.34
C THR A 82 1.40 -19.79 -17.43
N HIS A 83 2.47 -19.01 -17.21
CA HIS A 83 3.58 -18.90 -18.15
C HIS A 83 4.61 -19.99 -17.84
N ASP A 84 4.50 -21.06 -18.59
CA ASP A 84 5.38 -22.22 -18.53
C ASP A 84 6.70 -21.92 -19.28
N HIS A 85 7.67 -21.35 -18.59
CA HIS A 85 9.04 -21.31 -19.05
C HIS A 85 9.96 -22.08 -18.09
N GLY A 86 9.84 -23.40 -18.10
CA GLY A 86 10.93 -24.28 -17.74
C GLY A 86 11.13 -24.65 -16.29
N ALA A 87 10.24 -24.36 -15.37
CA ALA A 87 10.40 -24.71 -13.97
C ALA A 87 9.24 -25.54 -13.36
N GLY A 88 8.56 -26.37 -14.14
CA GLY A 88 7.74 -27.46 -13.59
C GLY A 88 6.65 -27.10 -12.58
N GLN A 89 6.21 -25.86 -12.48
CA GLN A 89 5.11 -25.49 -11.60
C GLN A 89 3.77 -25.67 -12.30
N THR A 90 3.34 -26.93 -12.40
CA THR A 90 2.04 -27.32 -12.90
C THR A 90 0.93 -26.89 -11.94
N GLY A 91 -0.11 -26.27 -12.44
CA GLY A 91 -1.29 -25.94 -11.64
C GLY A 91 -2.22 -24.89 -12.24
N GLY A 92 -1.79 -24.20 -13.30
CA GLY A 92 -2.60 -23.25 -14.05
C GLY A 92 -3.20 -22.11 -13.24
N ALA A 93 -4.17 -21.43 -13.82
CA ALA A 93 -4.86 -20.27 -13.20
C ALA A 93 -5.58 -20.62 -11.89
N ALA A 94 -6.09 -21.84 -11.73
CA ALA A 94 -6.77 -22.26 -10.52
C ALA A 94 -5.81 -22.27 -9.31
N LYS A 95 -4.59 -22.76 -9.49
CA LYS A 95 -3.56 -22.77 -8.44
C LYS A 95 -3.07 -21.36 -8.14
N ALA A 96 -2.90 -20.51 -9.15
CA ALA A 96 -2.56 -19.10 -8.98
C ALA A 96 -3.61 -18.37 -8.12
N MET A 97 -4.89 -18.57 -8.39
CA MET A 97 -5.98 -18.00 -7.60
C MET A 97 -6.03 -18.55 -6.19
N GLY A 98 -5.80 -19.85 -6.00
CA GLY A 98 -5.73 -20.47 -4.67
C GLY A 98 -4.64 -19.85 -3.79
N TYR A 99 -3.43 -19.67 -4.33
CA TYR A 99 -2.35 -18.99 -3.62
C TYR A 99 -2.64 -17.51 -3.39
N TRP A 100 -3.21 -16.81 -4.36
CA TRP A 100 -3.59 -15.41 -4.20
C TRP A 100 -4.59 -15.20 -3.06
N PHE A 101 -5.62 -16.03 -2.95
CA PHE A 101 -6.57 -15.93 -1.84
C PHE A 101 -5.95 -16.42 -0.52
N GLY A 102 -5.27 -17.55 -0.50
CA GLY A 102 -4.76 -18.14 0.73
C GLY A 102 -3.53 -17.41 1.28
N GLU A 103 -2.56 -17.12 0.44
CA GLU A 103 -1.29 -16.53 0.86
C GLU A 103 -1.40 -15.00 0.96
N THR A 104 -1.88 -14.31 -0.09
CA THR A 104 -1.95 -12.85 -0.07
C THR A 104 -3.03 -12.32 0.87
N TRP A 105 -4.28 -12.77 0.73
CA TRP A 105 -5.38 -12.28 1.55
C TRP A 105 -5.42 -12.94 2.93
N GLY A 106 -5.31 -14.27 2.98
CA GLY A 106 -5.44 -15.02 4.22
C GLY A 106 -4.25 -14.88 5.16
N TYR A 107 -3.03 -14.94 4.66
CA TYR A 107 -1.83 -14.89 5.48
C TYR A 107 -1.22 -13.48 5.54
N GLU A 108 -0.81 -12.92 4.40
CA GLU A 108 -0.02 -11.69 4.41
C GLU A 108 -0.83 -10.46 4.84
N ILE A 109 -2.04 -10.27 4.30
CA ILE A 109 -2.87 -9.11 4.65
C ILE A 109 -3.39 -9.20 6.08
N LEU A 110 -3.93 -10.35 6.50
CA LEU A 110 -4.42 -10.51 7.87
C LEU A 110 -3.29 -10.37 8.89
N LEU A 111 -2.13 -10.98 8.61
CA LEU A 111 -0.95 -10.84 9.47
C LEU A 111 -0.49 -9.38 9.55
N SER A 112 -0.46 -8.66 8.42
CA SER A 112 -0.08 -7.25 8.37
C SER A 112 -1.04 -6.37 9.15
N VAL A 113 -2.34 -6.64 9.09
CA VAL A 113 -3.36 -5.91 9.87
C VAL A 113 -3.16 -6.14 11.37
N VAL A 114 -2.98 -7.39 11.80
CA VAL A 114 -2.74 -7.71 13.21
C VAL A 114 -1.44 -7.08 13.70
N TYR A 115 -0.37 -7.25 12.93
CA TYR A 115 0.94 -6.68 13.27
C TYR A 115 0.89 -5.15 13.32
N GLY A 116 0.27 -4.51 12.33
CA GLY A 116 0.09 -3.06 12.28
C GLY A 116 -0.75 -2.53 13.45
N ALA A 117 -1.80 -3.23 13.83
CA ALA A 117 -2.64 -2.88 14.98
C ALA A 117 -1.84 -2.95 16.31
N VAL A 118 -1.07 -4.02 16.51
CA VAL A 118 -0.26 -4.21 17.71
C VAL A 118 0.84 -3.15 17.79
N VAL A 119 1.59 -2.95 16.71
CA VAL A 119 2.67 -1.93 16.67
C VAL A 119 2.11 -0.53 16.80
N GLY A 120 1.00 -0.22 16.14
CA GLY A 120 0.33 1.07 16.25
C GLY A 120 -0.20 1.35 17.65
N TRP A 121 -0.74 0.33 18.32
CA TRP A 121 -1.19 0.46 19.70
C TRP A 121 -0.01 0.72 20.67
N ILE A 122 1.08 -0.06 20.54
CA ILE A 122 2.30 0.15 21.34
C ILE A 122 2.89 1.53 21.10
N ALA A 123 2.99 1.96 19.85
CA ALA A 123 3.51 3.28 19.49
C ALA A 123 2.65 4.41 20.05
N LYS A 124 1.32 4.27 20.02
CA LYS A 124 0.39 5.23 20.64
C LYS A 124 0.61 5.33 22.13
N GLU A 125 0.72 4.20 22.83
CA GLU A 125 0.91 4.17 24.29
C GLU A 125 2.25 4.77 24.71
N LEU A 126 3.31 4.45 23.95
CA LEU A 126 4.65 5.04 24.15
C LEU A 126 4.64 6.56 23.96
N LEU A 127 3.95 7.04 22.92
CA LEU A 127 3.82 8.47 22.67
C LEU A 127 3.03 9.18 23.78
N HIS A 128 1.93 8.60 24.21
CA HIS A 128 1.12 9.15 25.29
C HIS A 128 1.93 9.26 26.61
N TRP A 129 2.67 8.20 26.93
CA TRP A 129 3.57 8.19 28.06
C TRP A 129 4.69 9.25 27.96
N ALA A 130 5.27 9.43 26.77
CA ALA A 130 6.32 10.42 26.53
C ALA A 130 5.78 11.86 26.55
N GLU A 131 4.55 12.09 26.07
CA GLU A 131 3.85 13.38 26.14
C GLU A 131 3.51 13.77 27.57
N GLU A 132 3.00 12.84 28.40
CA GLU A 132 2.70 13.07 29.82
C GLU A 132 3.96 13.46 30.61
N ARG A 133 5.11 12.90 30.25
CA ARG A 133 6.39 13.21 30.86
C ARG A 133 7.12 14.41 30.27
N LYS A 134 6.50 15.13 29.31
CA LYS A 134 7.07 16.30 28.62
C LYS A 134 8.41 16.02 27.91
N TYR A 135 8.65 14.78 27.52
CA TYR A 135 9.83 14.42 26.72
C TYR A 135 9.67 14.77 25.24
N VAL A 136 8.44 14.91 24.76
CA VAL A 136 8.12 15.22 23.37
C VAL A 136 7.06 16.31 23.33
N ASP A 137 7.35 17.41 22.64
CA ASP A 137 6.36 18.44 22.36
C ASP A 137 5.41 17.97 21.25
N ARG A 138 4.16 18.39 21.33
CA ARG A 138 3.08 18.03 20.36
C ARG A 138 3.44 18.36 18.91
N GLU A 139 4.31 19.33 18.69
CA GLU A 139 4.80 19.72 17.37
C GLU A 139 5.88 18.76 16.81
N SER A 140 6.55 18.01 17.69
CA SER A 140 7.60 17.04 17.31
C SER A 140 7.07 15.66 16.85
N PHE A 141 5.76 15.48 16.79
CA PHE A 141 5.10 14.23 16.39
C PHE A 141 5.57 13.71 15.01
N LEU A 142 5.86 14.63 14.11
CA LEU A 142 6.34 14.31 12.75
C LEU A 142 7.73 13.66 12.79
N VAL A 143 8.61 14.11 13.68
CA VAL A 143 9.97 13.59 13.83
C VAL A 143 9.96 12.15 14.35
N PHE A 144 9.05 11.82 15.26
CA PHE A 144 8.93 10.47 15.80
C PHE A 144 8.45 9.46 14.74
N ALA A 145 7.48 9.84 13.91
CA ALA A 145 7.00 9.00 12.81
C ALA A 145 8.10 8.73 11.78
N ILE A 146 8.90 9.76 11.43
CA ILE A 146 10.05 9.64 10.53
C ILE A 146 11.13 8.75 11.14
N THR A 147 11.45 8.91 12.43
CA THR A 147 12.47 8.09 13.12
C THR A 147 12.08 6.62 13.16
N LEU A 148 10.81 6.32 13.38
CA LEU A 148 10.26 4.96 13.36
C LEU A 148 10.31 4.34 11.96
N ALA A 149 10.01 5.10 10.92
CA ALA A 149 10.10 4.68 9.53
C ALA A 149 11.56 4.42 9.11
N VAL A 150 12.49 5.31 9.48
CA VAL A 150 13.93 5.18 9.18
C VAL A 150 14.56 4.01 9.94
N SER A 151 14.18 3.77 11.19
CA SER A 151 14.70 2.64 11.97
C SER A 151 14.27 1.29 11.39
N ARG A 152 13.09 1.23 10.76
CA ARG A 152 12.60 0.03 10.05
C ARG A 152 13.37 -0.21 8.75
N ALA A 153 13.55 0.82 7.94
CA ALA A 153 14.30 0.73 6.69
C ALA A 153 15.76 0.28 6.90
N ARG A 154 16.37 0.66 8.02
CA ARG A 154 17.74 0.24 8.37
C ARG A 154 17.83 -1.25 8.75
N LYS A 155 16.76 -1.85 9.25
CA LYS A 155 16.72 -3.26 9.65
C LYS A 155 16.53 -4.21 8.47
N GLU A 156 16.01 -3.71 7.34
CA GLU A 156 15.83 -4.47 6.09
C GLU A 156 17.07 -4.43 5.19
N SER A 157 18.09 -3.62 5.53
CA SER A 157 19.34 -3.46 4.76
C SER A 157 20.57 -4.17 5.40
N LEU A 158 20.37 -4.96 6.46
CA LEU A 158 21.37 -5.83 7.12
C LEU A 158 20.96 -7.29 7.04
#